data_79becabe41a4e855f5c729de0e43b340
#
_entry.id   79becabe41a4e855f5c729de0e43b340
#
_cell.length_a   1.000
_cell.length_b   1.000
_cell.length_c   1.000
_cell.angle_alpha   90.00
_cell.angle_beta   90.00
_cell.angle_gamma   90.00
#
_symmetry.space_group_name_H-M   'P 1'
#
loop_
_entity.id
_entity.type
_entity.pdbx_description
1 polymer ?
#
loop_
_entity_poly.entity_id
_entity_poly.type
_entity_poly.pdbx_seq_one_letter_code
_entity_poly.pdbx_strand_id
1 'polypeptide(L)'
;MSEIHSEQDLAHTLRRFAQFRVSGVIVTSGQPPEALVNECVHQHIPVVGINRQPTIPGVDYVCSDNAAGAELAADQLLRSGCRRFGWLNTHPSTWAGRMRGEAFSRALQTRGVNIERDLAHLACPEEGYVGGEQAAALAGEVPEGIFCANAQLACGFLDGMRQRGKQAPEDYQLIGFDNTPPTAQYSYQLTTLHQDVAAISRQALTRLQERAADPLQPSRTTWVEVTLIHRRTSPFVI
;
A
#
# COMPACT_ATOMS: atom_id res chain seq x y z
N MET A 1 19.07 4.16 7.00
CA MET A 1 17.93 5.04 6.63
C MET A 1 17.98 6.23 7.57
N SER A 2 17.97 7.44 7.04
CA SER A 2 17.93 8.65 7.88
C SER A 2 16.47 9.09 7.95
N GLU A 3 15.89 9.11 9.13
CA GLU A 3 14.59 9.74 9.37
C GLU A 3 14.79 11.24 9.45
N ILE A 4 13.99 12.02 8.72
CA ILE A 4 14.09 13.47 8.64
C ILE A 4 12.90 14.05 9.38
N HIS A 5 13.13 14.58 10.56
CA HIS A 5 12.10 15.15 11.43
C HIS A 5 12.17 16.67 11.57
N SER A 6 13.22 17.32 11.02
CA SER A 6 13.43 18.75 11.16
C SER A 6 14.10 19.38 9.94
N GLU A 7 14.04 20.73 9.83
CA GLU A 7 14.79 21.47 8.81
C GLU A 7 16.31 21.27 8.93
N GLN A 8 16.81 21.04 10.15
CA GLN A 8 18.23 20.76 10.39
C GLN A 8 18.63 19.39 9.83
N ASP A 9 17.77 18.39 9.95
CA ASP A 9 17.98 17.05 9.36
C ASP A 9 17.97 17.12 7.85
N LEU A 10 17.08 17.94 7.27
CA LEU A 10 17.00 18.21 5.85
C LEU A 10 18.33 18.80 5.34
N ALA A 11 18.78 19.89 5.95
CA ALA A 11 20.03 20.55 5.57
C ALA A 11 21.26 19.64 5.76
N HIS A 12 21.26 18.78 6.77
CA HIS A 12 22.32 17.79 6.99
C HIS A 12 22.32 16.73 5.88
N THR A 13 21.17 16.20 5.52
CA THR A 13 21.00 15.18 4.48
C THR A 13 21.44 15.72 3.10
N LEU A 14 21.04 16.95 2.76
CA LEU A 14 21.44 17.60 1.51
C LEU A 14 22.95 17.84 1.44
N ARG A 15 23.58 18.29 2.54
CA ARG A 15 25.05 18.42 2.60
C ARG A 15 25.75 17.07 2.37
N ARG A 16 25.23 15.99 2.92
CA ARG A 16 25.74 14.64 2.67
C ARG A 16 25.59 14.23 1.20
N PHE A 17 24.47 14.53 0.56
CA PHE A 17 24.26 14.24 -0.86
C PHE A 17 25.31 14.98 -1.71
N ALA A 18 25.56 16.26 -1.46
CA ALA A 18 26.60 17.02 -2.14
C ALA A 18 28.00 16.47 -1.86
N GLN A 19 28.32 16.13 -0.62
CA GLN A 19 29.61 15.59 -0.20
C GLN A 19 29.92 14.23 -0.89
N PHE A 20 28.91 13.36 -1.00
CA PHE A 20 29.07 12.02 -1.61
C PHE A 20 28.79 12.00 -3.11
N ARG A 21 28.55 13.15 -3.75
CA ARG A 21 28.22 13.27 -5.19
C ARG A 21 27.16 12.24 -5.61
N VAL A 22 26.03 12.25 -4.89
CA VAL A 22 24.93 11.31 -5.12
C VAL A 22 24.43 11.46 -6.56
N SER A 23 24.42 10.37 -7.30
CA SER A 23 23.99 10.35 -8.70
C SER A 23 22.46 10.38 -8.88
N GLY A 24 21.71 10.16 -7.80
CA GLY A 24 20.25 10.21 -7.79
C GLY A 24 19.69 9.69 -6.48
N VAL A 25 18.39 9.92 -6.25
CA VAL A 25 17.69 9.59 -5.03
C VAL A 25 16.42 8.81 -5.33
N ILE A 26 16.22 7.70 -4.62
CA ILE A 26 14.96 6.96 -4.62
C ILE A 26 14.27 7.22 -3.29
N VAL A 27 13.03 7.69 -3.35
CA VAL A 27 12.21 8.00 -2.18
C VAL A 27 10.99 7.09 -2.12
N THR A 28 10.73 6.49 -0.97
CA THR A 28 9.60 5.59 -0.77
C THR A 28 8.40 6.31 -0.15
N SER A 29 7.24 5.65 -0.09
CA SER A 29 6.02 6.19 0.52
C SER A 29 6.25 6.63 1.97
N GLY A 30 5.68 7.77 2.35
CA GLY A 30 5.74 8.30 3.71
C GLY A 30 6.98 9.14 4.05
N GLN A 31 8.11 8.97 3.35
CA GLN A 31 9.36 9.69 3.61
C GLN A 31 10.20 9.84 2.33
N PRO A 32 11.01 10.86 2.19
CA PRO A 32 11.18 12.04 3.01
C PRO A 32 10.13 13.13 2.73
N PRO A 33 10.11 14.26 3.49
CA PRO A 33 9.23 15.40 3.23
C PRO A 33 9.37 15.95 1.80
N GLU A 34 8.32 16.51 1.26
CA GLU A 34 8.33 17.12 -0.10
C GLU A 34 9.42 18.20 -0.23
N ALA A 35 9.74 18.92 0.85
CA ALA A 35 10.80 19.92 0.86
C ALA A 35 12.16 19.35 0.43
N LEU A 36 12.54 18.15 0.91
CA LEU A 36 13.77 17.48 0.48
C LEU A 36 13.73 17.12 -1.01
N VAL A 37 12.59 16.60 -1.45
CA VAL A 37 12.42 16.20 -2.85
C VAL A 37 12.53 17.41 -3.78
N ASN A 38 11.85 18.51 -3.44
CA ASN A 38 11.93 19.77 -4.18
C ASN A 38 13.36 20.31 -4.24
N GLU A 39 14.09 20.25 -3.14
CA GLU A 39 15.48 20.71 -3.09
C GLU A 39 16.39 19.84 -3.95
N CYS A 40 16.21 18.52 -3.96
CA CYS A 40 16.94 17.64 -4.88
C CYS A 40 16.68 18.03 -6.35
N VAL A 41 15.43 18.31 -6.71
CA VAL A 41 15.05 18.75 -8.06
C VAL A 41 15.73 20.09 -8.41
N HIS A 42 15.73 21.07 -7.49
CA HIS A 42 16.41 22.36 -7.68
C HIS A 42 17.93 22.21 -7.90
N GLN A 43 18.54 21.25 -7.22
CA GLN A 43 19.97 20.92 -7.36
C GLN A 43 20.27 20.00 -8.57
N HIS A 44 19.29 19.72 -9.42
CA HIS A 44 19.40 18.81 -10.55
C HIS A 44 19.84 17.38 -10.17
N ILE A 45 19.52 16.95 -8.94
CA ILE A 45 19.71 15.58 -8.50
C ILE A 45 18.47 14.77 -8.98
N PRO A 46 18.64 13.74 -9.81
CA PRO A 46 17.54 12.90 -10.27
C PRO A 46 16.79 12.26 -9.10
N VAL A 47 15.45 12.33 -9.11
CA VAL A 47 14.61 11.73 -8.06
C VAL A 47 13.57 10.81 -8.67
N VAL A 48 13.41 9.63 -8.06
CA VAL A 48 12.32 8.69 -8.36
C VAL A 48 11.53 8.38 -7.09
N GLY A 49 10.22 8.61 -7.14
CA GLY A 49 9.30 8.26 -6.05
C GLY A 49 8.72 6.86 -6.23
N ILE A 50 8.75 6.02 -5.18
CA ILE A 50 8.10 4.71 -5.17
C ILE A 50 6.84 4.77 -4.31
N ASN A 51 5.70 4.37 -4.89
CA ASN A 51 4.39 4.35 -4.23
C ASN A 51 4.03 5.69 -3.56
N ARG A 52 4.37 6.79 -4.22
CA ARG A 52 4.06 8.17 -3.80
C ARG A 52 3.12 8.83 -4.80
N GLN A 53 2.39 9.84 -4.31
CA GLN A 53 1.55 10.66 -5.16
C GLN A 53 2.40 11.41 -6.20
N PRO A 54 2.09 11.32 -7.49
CA PRO A 54 2.87 11.97 -8.56
C PRO A 54 2.50 13.45 -8.69
N THR A 55 2.97 14.29 -7.76
CA THR A 55 2.63 15.71 -7.66
C THR A 55 3.79 16.66 -7.95
N ILE A 56 5.04 16.20 -7.84
CA ILE A 56 6.21 17.08 -7.92
C ILE A 56 6.75 17.06 -9.35
N PRO A 57 6.77 18.21 -10.07
CA PRO A 57 7.39 18.31 -11.37
C PRO A 57 8.89 17.96 -11.33
N GLY A 58 9.39 17.28 -12.37
CA GLY A 58 10.78 16.85 -12.43
C GLY A 58 11.10 15.57 -11.68
N VAL A 59 10.12 14.97 -10.98
CA VAL A 59 10.23 13.67 -10.33
C VAL A 59 9.55 12.61 -11.17
N ASP A 60 10.19 11.44 -11.35
CA ASP A 60 9.55 10.26 -11.91
C ASP A 60 9.01 9.36 -10.81
N TYR A 61 8.00 8.56 -11.14
CA TYR A 61 7.34 7.71 -10.18
C TYR A 61 7.23 6.27 -10.68
N VAL A 62 7.39 5.33 -9.75
CA VAL A 62 7.12 3.91 -9.98
C VAL A 62 6.15 3.45 -8.88
N CYS A 63 4.96 3.07 -9.28
CA CYS A 63 3.88 2.73 -8.35
C CYS A 63 3.31 1.36 -8.69
N SER A 64 2.95 0.60 -7.67
CA SER A 64 2.09 -0.56 -7.86
C SER A 64 0.74 -0.12 -8.38
N ASP A 65 0.13 -0.91 -9.27
CA ASP A 65 -1.24 -0.66 -9.72
C ASP A 65 -2.23 -0.98 -8.59
N ASN A 66 -2.34 -0.01 -7.66
CA ASN A 66 -3.21 -0.13 -6.51
C ASN A 66 -4.68 -0.26 -6.88
N ALA A 67 -5.09 0.33 -8.01
CA ALA A 67 -6.47 0.28 -8.46
C ALA A 67 -6.82 -1.11 -8.98
N ALA A 68 -6.02 -1.67 -9.89
CA ALA A 68 -6.20 -3.03 -10.37
C ALA A 68 -6.17 -4.06 -9.22
N GLY A 69 -5.27 -3.89 -8.25
CA GLY A 69 -5.22 -4.76 -7.06
C GLY A 69 -6.49 -4.71 -6.23
N ALA A 70 -7.04 -3.53 -6.02
CA ALA A 70 -8.30 -3.35 -5.27
C ALA A 70 -9.51 -3.96 -6.02
N GLU A 71 -9.53 -3.87 -7.35
CA GLU A 71 -10.54 -4.52 -8.19
C GLU A 71 -10.47 -6.04 -8.07
N LEU A 72 -9.27 -6.63 -8.12
CA LEU A 72 -9.07 -8.07 -7.91
C LEU A 72 -9.57 -8.51 -6.53
N ALA A 73 -9.33 -7.72 -5.48
CA ALA A 73 -9.82 -8.02 -4.14
C ALA A 73 -11.36 -7.97 -4.07
N ALA A 74 -11.98 -6.94 -4.67
CA ALA A 74 -13.44 -6.83 -4.73
C ALA A 74 -14.08 -8.00 -5.48
N ASP A 75 -13.52 -8.36 -6.64
CA ASP A 75 -14.01 -9.50 -7.45
C ASP A 75 -13.92 -10.81 -6.70
N GLN A 76 -12.79 -11.06 -6.01
CA GLN A 76 -12.61 -12.28 -5.23
C GLN A 76 -13.64 -12.39 -4.11
N LEU A 77 -13.82 -11.33 -3.32
CA LEU A 77 -14.78 -11.33 -2.20
C LEU A 77 -16.23 -11.49 -2.69
N LEU A 78 -16.60 -10.82 -3.79
CA LEU A 78 -17.93 -10.98 -4.39
C LEU A 78 -18.18 -12.39 -4.92
N ARG A 79 -17.20 -12.98 -5.64
CA ARG A 79 -17.28 -14.37 -6.11
C ARG A 79 -17.37 -15.38 -4.96
N SER A 80 -16.74 -15.08 -3.85
CA SER A 80 -16.84 -15.88 -2.63
C SER A 80 -18.18 -15.76 -1.91
N GLY A 81 -19.12 -14.98 -2.44
CA GLY A 81 -20.47 -14.83 -1.90
C GLY A 81 -20.63 -13.76 -0.83
N CYS A 82 -19.57 -13.00 -0.49
CA CYS A 82 -19.67 -11.91 0.47
C CYS A 82 -20.68 -10.84 0.01
N ARG A 83 -21.43 -10.29 0.96
CA ARG A 83 -22.42 -9.23 0.75
C ARG A 83 -22.14 -8.00 1.60
N ARG A 84 -21.48 -8.16 2.74
CA ARG A 84 -21.05 -7.08 3.63
C ARG A 84 -19.53 -7.02 3.63
N PHE A 85 -19.00 -5.83 3.37
CA PHE A 85 -17.59 -5.62 3.12
C PHE A 85 -16.96 -4.74 4.18
N GLY A 86 -15.65 -4.88 4.36
CA GLY A 86 -14.84 -4.03 5.21
C GLY A 86 -13.61 -3.52 4.46
N TRP A 87 -13.29 -2.26 4.67
CA TRP A 87 -12.01 -1.67 4.30
C TRP A 87 -11.22 -1.37 5.58
N LEU A 88 -10.10 -2.07 5.77
CA LEU A 88 -9.22 -1.88 6.93
C LEU A 88 -7.98 -1.09 6.56
N ASN A 89 -7.80 0.07 7.20
CA ASN A 89 -6.65 0.93 6.99
C ASN A 89 -6.33 1.76 8.24
N THR A 90 -5.11 2.30 8.32
CA THR A 90 -4.72 3.29 9.32
C THR A 90 -5.29 4.67 9.01
N HIS A 91 -5.43 5.51 10.03
CA HIS A 91 -5.80 6.90 9.88
C HIS A 91 -4.86 7.79 10.72
N PRO A 92 -4.15 8.77 10.12
CA PRO A 92 -4.15 9.14 8.69
C PRO A 92 -3.49 8.07 7.81
N SER A 93 -4.00 7.90 6.59
CA SER A 93 -3.51 6.89 5.65
C SER A 93 -2.47 7.45 4.68
N THR A 94 -1.59 6.57 4.18
CA THR A 94 -0.69 6.89 3.07
C THR A 94 -1.48 7.13 1.77
N TRP A 95 -0.85 7.77 0.78
CA TRP A 95 -1.47 7.91 -0.54
C TRP A 95 -1.85 6.56 -1.15
N ALA A 96 -0.95 5.56 -1.10
CA ALA A 96 -1.23 4.22 -1.62
C ALA A 96 -2.41 3.56 -0.90
N GLY A 97 -2.50 3.72 0.44
CA GLY A 97 -3.64 3.23 1.22
C GLY A 97 -4.95 3.88 0.80
N ARG A 98 -4.98 5.21 0.60
CA ARG A 98 -6.17 5.90 0.11
C ARG A 98 -6.59 5.40 -1.27
N MET A 99 -5.63 5.30 -2.21
CA MET A 99 -5.90 4.79 -3.56
C MET A 99 -6.51 3.38 -3.56
N ARG A 100 -6.01 2.48 -2.71
CA ARG A 100 -6.56 1.12 -2.54
C ARG A 100 -8.00 1.16 -2.05
N GLY A 101 -8.28 1.97 -1.01
CA GLY A 101 -9.63 2.08 -0.43
C GLY A 101 -10.64 2.72 -1.40
N GLU A 102 -10.26 3.79 -2.08
CA GLU A 102 -11.11 4.46 -3.07
C GLU A 102 -11.42 3.54 -4.26
N ALA A 103 -10.40 2.81 -4.76
CA ALA A 103 -10.57 1.87 -5.85
C ALA A 103 -11.44 0.67 -5.43
N PHE A 104 -11.27 0.14 -4.22
CA PHE A 104 -12.09 -0.94 -3.67
C PHE A 104 -13.55 -0.51 -3.55
N SER A 105 -13.81 0.65 -2.96
CA SER A 105 -15.17 1.21 -2.86
C SER A 105 -15.82 1.38 -4.24
N ARG A 106 -15.08 1.96 -5.20
CA ARG A 106 -15.56 2.12 -6.57
C ARG A 106 -15.82 0.78 -7.26
N ALA A 107 -14.93 -0.20 -7.08
CA ALA A 107 -15.08 -1.53 -7.65
C ALA A 107 -16.34 -2.24 -7.13
N LEU A 108 -16.62 -2.16 -5.83
CA LEU A 108 -17.85 -2.68 -5.24
C LEU A 108 -19.09 -1.95 -5.78
N GLN A 109 -19.06 -0.62 -5.83
CA GLN A 109 -20.17 0.19 -6.33
C GLN A 109 -20.51 -0.13 -7.79
N THR A 110 -19.51 -0.26 -8.67
CA THR A 110 -19.73 -0.59 -10.08
C THR A 110 -20.30 -2.00 -10.29
N ARG A 111 -20.15 -2.88 -9.29
CA ARG A 111 -20.71 -4.24 -9.25
C ARG A 111 -22.03 -4.33 -8.50
N GLY A 112 -22.65 -3.17 -8.21
CA GLY A 112 -24.00 -3.08 -7.65
C GLY A 112 -24.10 -3.16 -6.13
N VAL A 113 -22.98 -3.08 -5.41
CA VAL A 113 -22.98 -3.02 -3.95
C VAL A 113 -23.38 -1.61 -3.49
N ASN A 114 -24.29 -1.52 -2.53
CA ASN A 114 -24.61 -0.26 -1.86
C ASN A 114 -23.52 0.02 -0.81
N ILE A 115 -22.52 0.84 -1.17
CA ILE A 115 -21.37 1.12 -0.30
C ILE A 115 -21.74 1.88 0.99
N GLU A 116 -22.82 2.66 1.01
CA GLU A 116 -23.27 3.37 2.23
C GLU A 116 -23.81 2.40 3.28
N ARG A 117 -24.41 1.30 2.83
CA ARG A 117 -24.99 0.28 3.72
C ARG A 117 -24.03 -0.89 3.97
N ASP A 118 -23.33 -1.34 2.93
CA ASP A 118 -22.68 -2.66 2.91
C ASP A 118 -21.16 -2.58 2.99
N LEU A 119 -20.54 -1.36 3.05
CA LEU A 119 -19.11 -1.17 3.22
C LEU A 119 -18.80 -0.47 4.54
N ALA A 120 -18.23 -1.19 5.49
CA ALA A 120 -17.72 -0.65 6.75
C ALA A 120 -16.26 -0.16 6.61
N HIS A 121 -15.95 0.99 7.18
CA HIS A 121 -14.59 1.50 7.30
C HIS A 121 -14.01 1.14 8.68
N LEU A 122 -13.04 0.24 8.69
CA LEU A 122 -12.34 -0.20 9.89
C LEU A 122 -11.04 0.60 10.01
N ALA A 123 -11.11 1.76 10.64
CA ALA A 123 -9.97 2.64 10.82
C ALA A 123 -9.33 2.43 12.19
N CYS A 124 -8.00 2.47 12.25
CA CYS A 124 -7.24 2.44 13.49
C CYS A 124 -6.17 3.53 13.49
N PRO A 125 -5.87 4.15 14.65
CA PRO A 125 -4.85 5.20 14.75
C PRO A 125 -3.43 4.64 14.69
N GLU A 126 -3.22 3.42 15.13
CA GLU A 126 -1.93 2.75 15.13
C GLU A 126 -1.62 2.11 13.78
N GLU A 127 -0.35 2.08 13.43
CA GLU A 127 0.13 1.45 12.20
C GLU A 127 0.52 -0.02 12.41
N GLY A 128 0.62 -0.72 11.30
CA GLY A 128 1.18 -2.06 11.27
C GLY A 128 0.37 -3.10 12.06
N TYR A 129 1.06 -4.05 12.66
CA TYR A 129 0.46 -5.19 13.33
C TYR A 129 -0.44 -4.79 14.51
N VAL A 130 0.03 -3.86 15.36
CA VAL A 130 -0.71 -3.38 16.55
C VAL A 130 -2.02 -2.72 16.13
N GLY A 131 -2.00 -1.92 15.06
CA GLY A 131 -3.21 -1.31 14.50
C GLY A 131 -4.23 -2.34 14.04
N GLY A 132 -3.76 -3.45 13.46
CA GLY A 132 -4.61 -4.57 13.08
C GLY A 132 -5.30 -5.23 14.29
N GLU A 133 -4.56 -5.51 15.35
CA GLU A 133 -5.12 -6.07 16.61
C GLU A 133 -6.16 -5.13 17.23
N GLN A 134 -5.86 -3.83 17.28
CA GLN A 134 -6.79 -2.83 17.79
C GLN A 134 -8.08 -2.75 16.96
N ALA A 135 -7.96 -2.76 15.62
CA ALA A 135 -9.11 -2.77 14.75
C ALA A 135 -10.00 -4.00 14.98
N ALA A 136 -9.40 -5.17 15.19
CA ALA A 136 -10.13 -6.39 15.53
C ALA A 136 -10.84 -6.28 16.88
N ALA A 137 -10.18 -5.70 17.89
CA ALA A 137 -10.77 -5.51 19.21
C ALA A 137 -11.96 -4.53 19.19
N LEU A 138 -11.88 -3.49 18.38
CA LEU A 138 -12.90 -2.46 18.25
C LEU A 138 -14.04 -2.82 17.26
N ALA A 139 -13.84 -3.83 16.41
CA ALA A 139 -14.84 -4.26 15.45
C ALA A 139 -16.09 -4.79 16.19
N GLY A 140 -17.24 -4.19 15.92
CA GLY A 140 -18.54 -4.67 16.38
C GLY A 140 -18.98 -5.89 15.58
N GLU A 141 -19.93 -5.73 14.67
CA GLU A 141 -20.28 -6.74 13.68
C GLU A 141 -19.18 -6.85 12.63
N VAL A 142 -18.66 -8.07 12.45
CA VAL A 142 -17.55 -8.30 11.50
C VAL A 142 -18.10 -8.43 10.09
N PRO A 143 -17.60 -7.65 9.10
CA PRO A 143 -17.97 -7.83 7.71
C PRO A 143 -17.58 -9.23 7.19
N GLU A 144 -18.34 -9.74 6.21
CA GLU A 144 -18.11 -11.06 5.63
C GLU A 144 -16.83 -11.12 4.79
N GLY A 145 -16.49 -10.03 4.10
CA GLY A 145 -15.29 -9.90 3.29
C GLY A 145 -14.54 -8.60 3.55
N ILE A 146 -13.29 -8.69 3.98
CA ILE A 146 -12.47 -7.55 4.38
C ILE A 146 -11.27 -7.42 3.44
N PHE A 147 -11.07 -6.23 2.88
CA PHE A 147 -9.84 -5.85 2.21
C PHE A 147 -9.01 -4.98 3.14
N CYS A 148 -7.74 -5.33 3.31
CA CYS A 148 -6.81 -4.67 4.23
C CYS A 148 -5.71 -3.94 3.46
N ALA A 149 -5.37 -2.75 3.90
CA ALA A 149 -4.43 -1.85 3.23
C ALA A 149 -3.02 -2.44 3.06
N ASN A 150 -2.56 -3.27 4.00
CA ASN A 150 -1.24 -3.89 3.94
C ASN A 150 -1.17 -5.20 4.75
N ALA A 151 -0.06 -5.93 4.58
CA ALA A 151 0.16 -7.23 5.20
C ALA A 151 0.25 -7.18 6.72
N GLN A 152 0.88 -6.15 7.29
CA GLN A 152 1.06 -6.07 8.75
C GLN A 152 -0.27 -5.85 9.47
N LEU A 153 -1.09 -4.91 8.98
CA LEU A 153 -2.45 -4.71 9.49
C LEU A 153 -3.28 -6.00 9.37
N ALA A 154 -3.18 -6.70 8.24
CA ALA A 154 -3.93 -7.93 8.03
C ALA A 154 -3.52 -9.03 9.00
N CYS A 155 -2.23 -9.22 9.26
CA CYS A 155 -1.74 -10.21 10.25
C CYS A 155 -2.21 -9.87 11.66
N GLY A 156 -2.11 -8.61 12.08
CA GLY A 156 -2.60 -8.16 13.37
C GLY A 156 -4.11 -8.37 13.53
N PHE A 157 -4.88 -8.03 12.48
CA PHE A 157 -6.33 -8.25 12.48
C PHE A 157 -6.70 -9.73 12.60
N LEU A 158 -5.99 -10.62 11.90
CA LEU A 158 -6.20 -12.07 12.00
C LEU A 158 -5.98 -12.55 13.44
N ASP A 159 -4.90 -12.13 14.10
CA ASP A 159 -4.60 -12.56 15.46
C ASP A 159 -5.58 -11.97 16.48
N GLY A 160 -5.93 -10.69 16.34
CA GLY A 160 -6.97 -10.07 17.16
C GLY A 160 -8.34 -10.75 17.02
N MET A 161 -8.71 -11.17 15.81
CA MET A 161 -9.95 -11.91 15.57
C MET A 161 -9.90 -13.32 16.18
N ARG A 162 -8.74 -14.00 16.13
CA ARG A 162 -8.55 -15.30 16.80
C ARG A 162 -8.71 -15.19 18.32
N GLN A 163 -8.22 -14.11 18.93
CA GLN A 163 -8.45 -13.85 20.37
C GLN A 163 -9.94 -13.71 20.71
N ARG A 164 -10.76 -13.30 19.74
CA ARG A 164 -12.23 -13.24 19.85
C ARG A 164 -12.93 -14.55 19.43
N GLY A 165 -12.17 -15.62 19.17
CA GLY A 165 -12.71 -16.92 18.74
C GLY A 165 -13.21 -16.95 17.29
N LYS A 166 -12.80 -15.98 16.45
CA LYS A 166 -13.18 -15.88 15.04
C LYS A 166 -12.03 -16.25 14.12
N GLN A 167 -12.31 -16.98 13.04
CA GLN A 167 -11.31 -17.44 12.11
C GLN A 167 -11.68 -17.15 10.63
N ALA A 168 -10.69 -16.88 9.83
CA ALA A 168 -10.81 -16.83 8.37
C ALA A 168 -10.37 -18.18 7.77
N PRO A 169 -11.11 -18.71 6.78
CA PRO A 169 -12.23 -18.08 6.06
C PRO A 169 -13.61 -18.37 6.67
N GLU A 170 -13.70 -19.12 7.77
CA GLU A 170 -14.92 -19.73 8.30
C GLU A 170 -15.94 -18.68 8.80
N ASP A 171 -15.49 -17.64 9.52
CA ASP A 171 -16.35 -16.57 10.05
C ASP A 171 -16.36 -15.31 9.19
N TYR A 172 -15.28 -15.06 8.44
CA TYR A 172 -15.09 -13.92 7.54
C TYR A 172 -13.95 -14.22 6.58
N GLN A 173 -13.88 -13.51 5.46
CA GLN A 173 -12.74 -13.59 4.54
C GLN A 173 -11.88 -12.34 4.66
N LEU A 174 -10.56 -12.51 4.49
CA LEU A 174 -9.60 -11.41 4.55
C LEU A 174 -8.63 -11.47 3.36
N ILE A 175 -8.48 -10.35 2.69
CA ILE A 175 -7.47 -10.13 1.66
C ILE A 175 -6.55 -9.00 2.10
N GLY A 176 -5.23 -9.24 2.09
CA GLY A 176 -4.22 -8.23 2.38
C GLY A 176 -3.56 -7.66 1.13
N PHE A 177 -2.48 -6.92 1.35
CA PHE A 177 -1.62 -6.39 0.30
C PHE A 177 -0.14 -6.62 0.67
N ASP A 178 0.79 -6.48 -0.29
CA ASP A 178 2.25 -6.58 -0.21
C ASP A 178 2.82 -7.98 -0.40
N ASN A 179 2.15 -9.05 0.04
CA ASN A 179 2.67 -10.43 0.02
C ASN A 179 4.05 -10.58 0.71
N THR A 180 4.19 -9.97 1.88
CA THR A 180 5.41 -10.12 2.69
C THR A 180 5.59 -11.56 3.19
N PRO A 181 6.83 -12.02 3.51
CA PRO A 181 7.07 -13.42 3.92
C PRO A 181 6.17 -13.95 5.03
N PRO A 182 5.82 -13.20 6.08
CA PRO A 182 4.90 -13.67 7.12
C PRO A 182 3.53 -14.12 6.59
N THR A 183 3.03 -13.50 5.51
CA THR A 183 1.70 -13.81 4.96
C THR A 183 1.56 -15.25 4.45
N ALA A 184 2.69 -15.87 4.07
CA ALA A 184 2.73 -17.25 3.59
C ALA A 184 2.93 -18.28 4.72
N GLN A 185 3.22 -17.85 5.95
CA GLN A 185 3.41 -18.75 7.07
C GLN A 185 2.13 -19.51 7.39
N TYR A 186 2.28 -20.71 7.94
CA TYR A 186 1.16 -21.61 8.26
C TYR A 186 0.11 -20.95 9.17
N SER A 187 0.55 -20.12 10.11
CA SER A 187 -0.32 -19.39 11.03
C SER A 187 -1.22 -18.36 10.33
N TYR A 188 -0.78 -17.78 9.22
CA TYR A 188 -1.56 -16.75 8.52
C TYR A 188 -2.24 -17.27 7.26
N GLN A 189 -1.47 -17.86 6.34
CA GLN A 189 -1.98 -18.28 5.03
C GLN A 189 -2.89 -17.21 4.41
N LEU A 190 -2.38 -15.95 4.43
CA LEU A 190 -3.13 -14.77 4.02
C LEU A 190 -3.22 -14.66 2.50
N THR A 191 -4.42 -14.67 1.96
CA THR A 191 -4.69 -14.26 0.57
C THR A 191 -4.33 -12.78 0.44
N THR A 192 -3.52 -12.42 -0.57
CA THR A 192 -2.92 -11.08 -0.61
C THR A 192 -2.58 -10.66 -2.04
N LEU A 193 -2.59 -9.36 -2.30
CA LEU A 193 -2.06 -8.78 -3.52
C LEU A 193 -0.52 -8.75 -3.43
N HIS A 194 0.13 -9.33 -4.43
CA HIS A 194 1.59 -9.34 -4.53
C HIS A 194 2.08 -8.11 -5.29
N GLN A 195 3.03 -7.39 -4.68
CA GLN A 195 3.81 -6.35 -5.34
C GLN A 195 5.13 -6.97 -5.83
N ASP A 196 5.40 -6.88 -7.13
CA ASP A 196 6.70 -7.28 -7.67
C ASP A 196 7.78 -6.23 -7.32
N VAL A 197 8.34 -6.37 -6.12
CA VAL A 197 9.39 -5.46 -5.63
C VAL A 197 10.61 -5.45 -6.54
N ALA A 198 10.92 -6.57 -7.20
CA ALA A 198 12.03 -6.65 -8.13
C ALA A 198 11.75 -5.84 -9.41
N ALA A 199 10.54 -5.92 -9.95
CA ALA A 199 10.12 -5.08 -11.08
C ALA A 199 10.10 -3.60 -10.70
N ILE A 200 9.54 -3.25 -9.53
CA ILE A 200 9.54 -1.86 -9.01
C ILE A 200 10.97 -1.33 -8.93
N SER A 201 11.90 -2.10 -8.35
CA SER A 201 13.30 -1.70 -8.20
C SER A 201 13.99 -1.51 -9.54
N ARG A 202 13.81 -2.44 -10.50
CA ARG A 202 14.35 -2.30 -11.85
C ARG A 202 13.82 -1.05 -12.56
N GLN A 203 12.52 -0.83 -12.50
CA GLN A 203 11.89 0.34 -13.13
C GLN A 203 12.36 1.64 -12.47
N ALA A 204 12.52 1.68 -11.15
CA ALA A 204 13.03 2.85 -10.45
C ALA A 204 14.46 3.19 -10.88
N LEU A 205 15.34 2.20 -11.01
CA LEU A 205 16.70 2.42 -11.51
C LEU A 205 16.72 2.89 -12.95
N THR A 206 15.88 2.31 -13.82
CA THR A 206 15.76 2.73 -15.22
C THR A 206 15.30 4.19 -15.31
N ARG A 207 14.25 4.58 -14.56
CA ARG A 207 13.76 5.97 -14.51
C ARG A 207 14.83 6.94 -14.01
N LEU A 208 15.60 6.53 -12.99
CA LEU A 208 16.68 7.34 -12.43
C LEU A 208 17.77 7.60 -13.47
N GLN A 209 18.18 6.56 -14.22
CA GLN A 209 19.17 6.68 -15.29
C GLN A 209 18.68 7.56 -16.46
N GLU A 210 17.43 7.40 -16.89
CA GLU A 210 16.82 8.23 -17.92
C GLU A 210 16.75 9.69 -17.49
N ARG A 211 16.32 9.98 -16.25
CA ARG A 211 16.28 11.34 -15.70
C ARG A 211 17.68 11.95 -15.59
N ALA A 212 18.68 11.18 -15.23
CA ALA A 212 20.07 11.63 -15.20
C ALA A 212 20.60 12.00 -16.58
N ALA A 213 20.20 11.26 -17.62
CA ALA A 213 20.59 11.52 -19.00
C ALA A 213 19.87 12.74 -19.61
N ASP A 214 18.59 12.94 -19.24
CA ASP A 214 17.77 14.09 -19.69
C ASP A 214 17.00 14.68 -18.50
N PRO A 215 17.60 15.63 -17.75
CA PRO A 215 16.98 16.25 -16.59
C PRO A 215 15.69 17.03 -16.88
N LEU A 216 15.50 17.48 -18.12
CA LEU A 216 14.36 18.31 -18.52
C LEU A 216 13.19 17.54 -19.12
N GLN A 217 13.30 16.21 -19.24
CA GLN A 217 12.19 15.40 -19.72
C GLN A 217 10.94 15.56 -18.85
N PRO A 218 9.73 15.43 -19.40
CA PRO A 218 8.49 15.41 -18.59
C PRO A 218 8.52 14.32 -17.54
N SER A 219 7.91 14.60 -16.36
CA SER A 219 7.72 13.59 -15.32
C SER A 219 6.90 12.40 -15.84
N ARG A 220 7.30 11.20 -15.47
CA ARG A 220 6.63 9.97 -15.90
C ARG A 220 6.25 9.13 -14.68
N THR A 221 5.06 8.49 -14.75
CA THR A 221 4.63 7.49 -13.79
C THR A 221 4.59 6.13 -14.47
N THR A 222 5.28 5.15 -13.90
CA THR A 222 5.26 3.75 -14.32
C THR A 222 4.41 2.97 -13.33
N TRP A 223 3.37 2.30 -13.81
CA TRP A 223 2.53 1.40 -13.03
C TRP A 223 3.05 -0.03 -13.16
N VAL A 224 3.27 -0.69 -12.03
CA VAL A 224 3.71 -2.08 -11.97
C VAL A 224 2.53 -2.94 -11.58
N GLU A 225 2.26 -3.94 -12.40
CA GLU A 225 1.16 -4.88 -12.19
C GLU A 225 1.26 -5.55 -10.82
N VAL A 226 0.09 -5.81 -10.22
CA VAL A 226 -0.07 -6.59 -8.99
C VAL A 226 -0.88 -7.85 -9.29
N THR A 227 -0.61 -8.93 -8.57
CA THR A 227 -1.30 -10.21 -8.75
C THR A 227 -1.93 -10.69 -7.45
N LEU A 228 -3.09 -11.32 -7.53
CA LEU A 228 -3.74 -11.91 -6.37
C LEU A 228 -3.18 -13.32 -6.10
N ILE A 229 -2.65 -13.52 -4.91
CA ILE A 229 -2.15 -14.79 -4.42
C ILE A 229 -3.19 -15.38 -3.48
N HIS A 230 -3.88 -16.41 -3.95
CA HIS A 230 -4.89 -17.12 -3.16
C HIS A 230 -4.23 -18.00 -2.08
N ARG A 231 -4.73 -17.87 -0.87
CA ARG A 231 -4.39 -18.71 0.28
C ARG A 231 -5.65 -18.98 1.10
N ARG A 232 -5.49 -19.43 2.35
CA ARG A 232 -6.61 -19.89 3.17
C ARG A 232 -7.63 -18.80 3.51
N THR A 233 -7.20 -17.56 3.81
CA THR A 233 -8.10 -16.52 4.34
C THR A 233 -9.17 -16.03 3.35
N SER A 234 -8.98 -16.25 2.05
CA SER A 234 -9.98 -16.11 0.99
C SER A 234 -9.59 -17.06 -0.14
N PRO A 235 -10.05 -18.31 -0.09
CA PRO A 235 -9.64 -19.35 -1.04
C PRO A 235 -10.17 -19.08 -2.44
N PHE A 236 -9.50 -19.67 -3.43
CA PHE A 236 -9.94 -19.58 -4.81
C PHE A 236 -11.35 -20.20 -4.98
N VAL A 237 -12.22 -19.49 -5.67
CA VAL A 237 -13.55 -19.96 -6.03
C VAL A 237 -13.55 -20.32 -7.51
N ILE A 238 -13.93 -21.57 -7.81
CA ILE A 238 -14.04 -22.10 -9.18
C ILE A 238 -15.28 -21.57 -9.85
#